data_6819605b85d3053e9de6b6b0457fb459
#
_entry.id   6819605b85d3053e9de6b6b0457fb459
#
_cell.length_a   1.000
_cell.length_b   1.000
_cell.length_c   1.000
_cell.angle_alpha   90.00
_cell.angle_beta   90.00
_cell.angle_gamma   90.00
#
_symmetry.space_group_name_H-M   'P 1'
#
loop_
_entity.id
_entity.type
_entity.pdbx_description
1 polymer ?
#
loop_
_entity_poly.entity_id
_entity_poly.type
_entity_poly.pdbx_seq_one_letter_code
_entity_poly.pdbx_strand_id
1 'polypeptide(L)'
;MGATPNAASTAATRVFAAINSGDLSCLPVCVTSDFVDHGSPFPLPPGPEGYARILGFVHGVLRIRYDLLETIETDDRIVIRALAHGVGATAFHGLEAEGRPYTMQTIHVYRTEGDRLAEHWGVRDELGSLIQMGVLPAPTMPASVDA
;
A
#
# COMPACT_ATOMS: atom_id res chain seq x y z
N MET A 1 1.15 -16.49 23.27
CA MET A 1 -0.02 -15.59 23.26
C MET A 1 0.40 -14.30 22.58
N GLY A 2 -0.18 -13.97 21.44
CA GLY A 2 0.05 -12.68 20.81
C GLY A 2 -0.54 -11.55 21.66
N ALA A 3 0.15 -10.40 21.74
CA ALA A 3 -0.42 -9.21 22.35
C ALA A 3 -1.72 -8.81 21.63
N THR A 4 -2.71 -8.35 22.37
CA THR A 4 -3.93 -7.78 21.75
C THR A 4 -3.54 -6.55 20.94
N PRO A 5 -3.91 -6.46 19.65
CA PRO A 5 -3.62 -5.28 18.85
C PRO A 5 -4.16 -4.01 19.53
N ASN A 6 -3.41 -2.92 19.47
CA ASN A 6 -3.93 -1.63 19.93
C ASN A 6 -5.02 -1.11 18.97
N ALA A 7 -5.77 -0.09 19.38
CA ALA A 7 -6.89 0.43 18.58
C ALA A 7 -6.44 1.02 17.24
N ALA A 8 -5.24 1.63 17.18
CA ALA A 8 -4.69 2.17 15.93
C ALA A 8 -4.24 1.06 14.97
N SER A 9 -3.70 -0.06 15.48
CA SER A 9 -3.41 -1.24 14.67
C SER A 9 -4.70 -1.85 14.10
N THR A 10 -5.77 -1.85 14.86
CA THR A 10 -7.11 -2.24 14.38
C THR A 10 -7.59 -1.32 13.26
N ALA A 11 -7.38 0.01 13.39
CA ALA A 11 -7.71 0.97 12.33
C ALA A 11 -6.90 0.68 11.04
N ALA A 12 -5.60 0.41 11.15
CA ALA A 12 -4.78 0.04 10.00
C ALA A 12 -5.29 -1.23 9.32
N THR A 13 -5.61 -2.27 10.08
CA THR A 13 -6.18 -3.52 9.54
C THR A 13 -7.51 -3.27 8.83
N ARG A 14 -8.36 -2.42 9.38
CA ARG A 14 -9.64 -2.03 8.74
C ARG A 14 -9.42 -1.29 7.42
N VAL A 15 -8.39 -0.43 7.34
CA VAL A 15 -8.04 0.26 6.09
C VAL A 15 -7.65 -0.75 5.00
N PHE A 16 -6.82 -1.73 5.29
CA PHE A 16 -6.45 -2.77 4.32
C PHE A 16 -7.65 -3.64 3.91
N ALA A 17 -8.52 -3.99 4.85
CA ALA A 17 -9.77 -4.68 4.55
C ALA A 17 -10.69 -3.84 3.65
N ALA A 18 -10.75 -2.54 3.87
CA ALA A 18 -11.50 -1.60 3.03
C ALA A 18 -10.94 -1.52 1.61
N ILE A 19 -9.60 -1.49 1.44
CA ILE A 19 -8.99 -1.56 0.12
C ILE A 19 -9.39 -2.85 -0.59
N ASN A 20 -9.31 -3.98 0.09
CA ASN A 20 -9.62 -5.28 -0.49
C ASN A 20 -11.09 -5.41 -0.91
N SER A 21 -12.01 -4.85 -0.14
CA SER A 21 -13.46 -4.91 -0.42
C SER A 21 -13.95 -3.81 -1.36
N GLY A 22 -13.24 -2.67 -1.41
CA GLY A 22 -13.70 -1.45 -2.08
C GLY A 22 -14.66 -0.58 -1.27
N ASP A 23 -15.06 -1.04 -0.08
CA ASP A 23 -15.89 -0.26 0.85
C ASP A 23 -15.00 0.61 1.75
N LEU A 24 -14.85 1.88 1.39
CA LEU A 24 -13.99 2.85 2.06
C LEU A 24 -14.72 3.65 3.16
N SER A 25 -15.92 3.25 3.55
CA SER A 25 -16.75 3.98 4.52
C SER A 25 -16.15 4.07 5.93
N CYS A 26 -15.16 3.23 6.26
CA CYS A 26 -14.48 3.28 7.56
C CYS A 26 -13.47 4.45 7.69
N LEU A 27 -13.04 5.07 6.60
CA LEU A 27 -11.94 6.04 6.63
C LEU A 27 -12.17 7.21 7.60
N PRO A 28 -13.37 7.83 7.71
CA PRO A 28 -13.57 8.93 8.65
C PRO A 28 -13.35 8.58 10.12
N VAL A 29 -13.42 7.30 10.50
CA VAL A 29 -13.15 6.84 11.87
C VAL A 29 -11.78 6.20 12.02
N CYS A 30 -11.15 5.79 10.92
CA CYS A 30 -9.83 5.15 10.93
C CYS A 30 -8.67 6.14 10.82
N VAL A 31 -8.89 7.30 10.16
CA VAL A 31 -7.84 8.30 9.96
C VAL A 31 -8.25 9.64 10.56
N THR A 32 -7.26 10.48 10.86
CA THR A 32 -7.50 11.83 11.38
C THR A 32 -8.06 12.74 10.28
N SER A 33 -8.71 13.83 10.69
CA SER A 33 -9.29 14.81 9.74
C SER A 33 -8.24 15.53 8.89
N ASP A 34 -7.00 15.55 9.35
CA ASP A 34 -5.83 16.13 8.68
C ASP A 34 -4.83 15.09 8.18
N PHE A 35 -5.24 13.84 8.05
CA PHE A 35 -4.42 12.72 7.59
C PHE A 35 -3.67 13.06 6.30
N VAL A 36 -2.38 12.72 6.24
CA VAL A 36 -1.53 12.93 5.06
C VAL A 36 -1.00 11.60 4.54
N ASP A 37 -1.24 11.31 3.27
CA ASP A 37 -0.66 10.18 2.56
C ASP A 37 0.59 10.62 1.77
N HIS A 38 1.77 10.31 2.30
CA HIS A 38 3.04 10.54 1.61
C HIS A 38 3.38 9.43 0.58
N GLY A 39 2.63 8.33 0.59
CA GLY A 39 2.83 7.21 -0.33
C GLY A 39 2.15 7.38 -1.70
N SER A 40 1.33 8.42 -1.87
CA SER A 40 0.66 8.68 -3.14
C SER A 40 1.59 9.35 -4.15
N PRO A 41 1.61 8.90 -5.43
CA PRO A 41 2.28 9.62 -6.50
C PRO A 41 1.48 10.85 -6.98
N PHE A 42 0.25 11.02 -6.51
CA PHE A 42 -0.63 12.12 -6.89
C PHE A 42 -0.79 13.12 -5.75
N PRO A 43 -0.95 14.43 -6.05
CA PRO A 43 -1.33 15.39 -5.02
C PRO A 43 -2.75 15.10 -4.53
N LEU A 44 -2.91 15.01 -3.21
CA LEU A 44 -4.17 14.72 -2.56
C LEU A 44 -4.48 15.78 -1.50
N PRO A 45 -5.76 16.14 -1.30
CA PRO A 45 -6.14 16.92 -0.13
C PRO A 45 -5.92 16.08 1.14
N PRO A 46 -5.68 16.72 2.29
CA PRO A 46 -5.57 16.00 3.56
C PRO A 46 -6.90 15.38 3.98
N GLY A 47 -6.82 14.45 4.92
CA GLY A 47 -7.97 13.81 5.54
C GLY A 47 -8.52 12.60 4.79
N PRO A 48 -9.65 12.06 5.30
CA PRO A 48 -10.23 10.83 4.75
C PRO A 48 -10.66 10.96 3.29
N GLU A 49 -11.05 12.15 2.82
CA GLU A 49 -11.44 12.36 1.43
C GLU A 49 -10.27 12.14 0.46
N GLY A 50 -9.11 12.74 0.75
CA GLY A 50 -7.91 12.54 -0.08
C GLY A 50 -7.46 11.08 -0.07
N TYR A 51 -7.48 10.45 1.11
CA TYR A 51 -7.11 9.05 1.23
C TYR A 51 -8.08 8.14 0.48
N ALA A 52 -9.39 8.42 0.53
CA ALA A 52 -10.38 7.67 -0.23
C ALA A 52 -10.15 7.75 -1.76
N ARG A 53 -9.68 8.88 -2.27
CA ARG A 53 -9.36 9.03 -3.71
C ARG A 53 -8.25 8.08 -4.15
N ILE A 54 -7.13 8.04 -3.42
CA ILE A 54 -6.03 7.15 -3.80
C ILE A 54 -6.39 5.69 -3.57
N LEU A 55 -7.07 5.34 -2.48
CA LEU A 55 -7.48 3.96 -2.22
C LEU A 55 -8.52 3.47 -3.23
N GLY A 56 -9.40 4.36 -3.71
CA GLY A 56 -10.31 4.06 -4.81
C GLY A 56 -9.57 3.74 -6.12
N PHE A 57 -8.50 4.47 -6.42
CA PHE A 57 -7.62 4.18 -7.55
C PHE A 57 -6.90 2.83 -7.38
N VAL A 58 -6.37 2.57 -6.19
CA VAL A 58 -5.68 1.30 -5.87
C VAL A 58 -6.63 0.11 -6.06
N HIS A 59 -7.85 0.20 -5.54
CA HIS A 59 -8.86 -0.86 -5.68
C HIS A 59 -9.43 -0.96 -7.10
N GLY A 60 -9.88 0.17 -7.66
CA GLY A 60 -10.68 0.18 -8.89
C GLY A 60 -9.88 0.10 -10.18
N VAL A 61 -8.70 0.72 -10.22
CA VAL A 61 -7.86 0.80 -11.43
C VAL A 61 -6.73 -0.23 -11.37
N LEU A 62 -5.95 -0.23 -10.30
CA LEU A 62 -4.83 -1.17 -10.15
C LEU A 62 -5.29 -2.55 -9.69
N ARG A 63 -6.53 -2.68 -9.23
CA ARG A 63 -7.14 -3.92 -8.73
C ARG A 63 -6.30 -4.61 -7.66
N ILE A 64 -5.63 -3.81 -6.83
CA ILE A 64 -4.76 -4.34 -5.79
C ILE A 64 -5.60 -4.93 -4.66
N ARG A 65 -5.22 -6.14 -4.27
CA ARG A 65 -5.63 -6.80 -3.04
C ARG A 65 -4.40 -7.09 -2.20
N TYR A 66 -4.46 -6.79 -0.91
CA TYR A 66 -3.36 -6.99 0.01
C TYR A 66 -3.54 -8.25 0.85
N ASP A 67 -2.45 -9.00 0.99
CA ASP A 67 -2.29 -10.02 2.03
C ASP A 67 -1.30 -9.47 3.06
N LEU A 68 -1.77 -9.25 4.30
CA LEU A 68 -0.92 -8.76 5.38
C LEU A 68 -0.06 -9.90 5.93
N LEU A 69 1.26 -9.70 5.95
CA LEU A 69 2.22 -10.72 6.38
C LEU A 69 2.70 -10.49 7.81
N GLU A 70 2.89 -9.24 8.19
CA GLU A 70 3.49 -8.88 9.47
C GLU A 70 3.07 -7.47 9.86
N THR A 71 2.81 -7.29 11.14
CA THR A 71 2.52 -5.97 11.75
C THR A 71 3.43 -5.77 12.96
N ILE A 72 4.13 -4.64 12.97
CA ILE A 72 4.98 -4.21 14.08
C ILE A 72 4.40 -2.91 14.65
N GLU A 73 4.20 -2.88 15.95
CA GLU A 73 3.62 -1.73 16.64
C GLU A 73 4.64 -1.11 17.61
N THR A 74 4.65 0.21 17.65
CA THR A 74 5.30 1.01 18.70
C THR A 74 4.27 1.96 19.30
N ASP A 75 4.70 2.86 20.18
CA ASP A 75 3.79 3.80 20.85
C ASP A 75 3.06 4.74 19.86
N ASP A 76 3.72 5.10 18.74
CA ASP A 76 3.20 6.07 17.78
C ASP A 76 3.37 5.63 16.30
N ARG A 77 3.76 4.38 16.06
CA ARG A 77 3.96 3.84 14.71
C ARG A 77 3.37 2.45 14.57
N ILE A 78 2.86 2.21 13.37
CA ILE A 78 2.48 0.86 12.92
C ILE A 78 3.20 0.62 11.62
N VAL A 79 3.93 -0.50 11.54
CA VAL A 79 4.60 -0.96 10.32
C VAL A 79 3.92 -2.23 9.83
N ILE A 80 3.51 -2.23 8.58
CA ILE A 80 2.85 -3.39 7.96
C ILE A 80 3.67 -3.82 6.75
N ARG A 81 4.10 -5.08 6.75
CA ARG A 81 4.65 -5.73 5.58
C ARG A 81 3.55 -6.56 4.92
N ALA A 82 3.35 -6.35 3.63
CA ALA A 82 2.25 -6.97 2.90
C ALA A 82 2.67 -7.36 1.48
N LEU A 83 1.91 -8.29 0.89
CA LEU A 83 1.93 -8.56 -0.54
C LEU A 83 0.75 -7.85 -1.20
N ALA A 84 1.03 -7.11 -2.25
CA ALA A 84 0.03 -6.50 -3.12
C ALA A 84 -0.11 -7.33 -4.39
N HIS A 85 -1.29 -7.87 -4.64
CA HIS A 85 -1.63 -8.59 -5.86
C HIS A 85 -2.45 -7.66 -6.74
N GLY A 86 -1.91 -7.29 -7.89
CA GLY A 86 -2.55 -6.36 -8.80
C GLY A 86 -2.44 -6.78 -10.26
N VAL A 87 -2.94 -5.93 -11.13
CA VAL A 87 -2.81 -6.08 -12.58
C VAL A 87 -2.27 -4.78 -13.17
N GLY A 88 -1.54 -4.91 -14.27
CA GLY A 88 -1.06 -3.75 -15.00
C GLY A 88 -2.20 -2.90 -15.53
N ALA A 89 -2.04 -1.58 -15.44
CA ALA A 89 -2.96 -0.60 -15.98
C ALA A 89 -2.19 0.36 -16.89
N THR A 90 -2.65 0.52 -18.12
CA THR A 90 -1.98 1.34 -19.14
C THR A 90 -1.68 2.76 -18.65
N ALA A 91 -2.63 3.37 -17.94
CA ALA A 91 -2.48 4.74 -17.45
C ALA A 91 -1.35 4.91 -16.42
N PHE A 92 -0.91 3.82 -15.78
CA PHE A 92 0.08 3.87 -14.70
C PHE A 92 1.37 3.12 -15.06
N HIS A 93 1.26 1.96 -15.72
CA HIS A 93 2.40 1.08 -16.00
C HIS A 93 2.83 1.10 -17.49
N GLY A 94 2.04 1.70 -18.38
CA GLY A 94 2.23 1.67 -19.82
C GLY A 94 1.42 0.57 -20.52
N LEU A 95 1.28 0.70 -21.85
CA LEU A 95 0.42 -0.16 -22.65
C LEU A 95 0.80 -1.65 -22.56
N GLU A 96 2.09 -1.95 -22.52
CA GLU A 96 2.58 -3.34 -22.50
C GLU A 96 2.21 -4.09 -21.22
N ALA A 97 1.90 -3.36 -20.13
CA ALA A 97 1.53 -3.93 -18.86
C ALA A 97 0.05 -4.29 -18.75
N GLU A 98 -0.81 -3.82 -19.65
CA GLU A 98 -2.26 -3.90 -19.52
C GLU A 98 -2.76 -5.31 -19.20
N GLY A 99 -3.46 -5.45 -18.07
CA GLY A 99 -4.04 -6.70 -17.63
C GLY A 99 -3.07 -7.76 -17.13
N ARG A 100 -1.76 -7.51 -17.17
CA ARG A 100 -0.75 -8.49 -16.73
C ARG A 100 -0.68 -8.54 -15.20
N PRO A 101 -0.76 -9.74 -14.59
CA PRO A 101 -0.73 -9.85 -13.13
C PRO A 101 0.68 -9.63 -12.58
N TYR A 102 0.74 -9.10 -11.36
CA TYR A 102 1.96 -9.01 -10.57
C TYR A 102 1.68 -9.22 -9.09
N THR A 103 2.70 -9.64 -8.36
CA THR A 103 2.73 -9.66 -6.91
C THR A 103 3.90 -8.82 -6.43
N MET A 104 3.62 -7.82 -5.62
CA MET A 104 4.58 -6.80 -5.23
C MET A 104 4.76 -6.79 -3.71
N GLN A 105 5.99 -6.81 -3.24
CA GLN A 105 6.28 -6.61 -1.83
C GLN A 105 6.10 -5.15 -1.46
N THR A 106 5.47 -4.90 -0.31
CA THR A 106 5.22 -3.55 0.18
C THR A 106 5.52 -3.44 1.67
N ILE A 107 5.95 -2.26 2.06
CA ILE A 107 6.08 -1.87 3.47
C ILE A 107 5.34 -0.55 3.66
N HIS A 108 4.46 -0.53 4.62
CA HIS A 108 3.66 0.64 4.99
C HIS A 108 4.00 1.05 6.41
N VAL A 109 4.22 2.35 6.62
CA VAL A 109 4.43 2.93 7.93
C VAL A 109 3.33 3.94 8.17
N TYR A 110 2.65 3.83 9.30
CA TYR A 110 1.68 4.82 9.77
C TYR A 110 2.19 5.50 11.03
N ARG A 111 2.03 6.81 11.11
CA ARG A 111 2.06 7.52 12.39
C ARG A 111 0.65 7.54 12.94
N THR A 112 0.53 7.37 14.24
CA THR A 112 -0.76 7.30 14.93
C THR A 112 -0.97 8.48 15.85
N GLU A 113 -2.23 8.88 16.01
CA GLU A 113 -2.70 9.81 17.01
C GLU A 113 -3.91 9.19 17.72
N GLY A 114 -3.72 8.76 18.96
CA GLY A 114 -4.73 8.01 19.69
C GLY A 114 -5.05 6.69 18.96
N ASP A 115 -6.31 6.50 18.63
CA ASP A 115 -6.81 5.31 17.95
C ASP A 115 -6.89 5.45 16.41
N ARG A 116 -6.36 6.55 15.85
CA ARG A 116 -6.44 6.87 14.41
C ARG A 116 -5.07 6.95 13.78
N LEU A 117 -5.06 6.73 12.48
CA LEU A 117 -3.90 6.92 11.63
C LEU A 117 -3.82 8.39 11.21
N ALA A 118 -2.64 9.01 11.34
CA ALA A 118 -2.44 10.42 11.05
C ALA A 118 -1.59 10.70 9.82
N GLU A 119 -0.62 9.81 9.52
CA GLU A 119 0.21 9.88 8.32
C GLU A 119 0.52 8.48 7.81
N HIS A 120 0.78 8.40 6.52
CA HIS A 120 1.18 7.16 5.84
C HIS A 120 2.38 7.38 4.93
N TRP A 121 3.35 6.47 5.02
CA TRP A 121 4.44 6.27 4.05
C TRP A 121 4.36 4.85 3.52
N GLY A 122 4.55 4.70 2.21
CA GLY A 122 4.56 3.39 1.58
C GLY A 122 5.73 3.25 0.62
N VAL A 123 6.45 2.12 0.74
CA VAL A 123 7.49 1.73 -0.21
C VAL A 123 7.06 0.41 -0.86
N ARG A 124 7.20 0.34 -2.17
CA ARG A 124 6.73 -0.78 -2.99
C ARG A 124 7.83 -1.21 -3.94
N ASP A 125 7.91 -2.50 -4.22
CA ASP A 125 8.79 -3.04 -5.25
C ASP A 125 8.19 -2.83 -6.66
N GLU A 126 8.10 -1.58 -7.08
CA GLU A 126 7.60 -1.21 -8.40
C GLU A 126 8.47 -1.78 -9.53
N LEU A 127 9.81 -1.80 -9.32
CA LEU A 127 10.73 -2.39 -10.31
C LEU A 127 10.43 -3.87 -10.53
N GLY A 128 10.25 -4.63 -9.44
CA GLY A 128 9.91 -6.04 -9.53
C GLY A 128 8.58 -6.28 -10.24
N SER A 129 7.58 -5.44 -10.02
CA SER A 129 6.29 -5.55 -10.71
C SER A 129 6.41 -5.29 -12.21
N LEU A 130 7.19 -4.30 -12.64
CA LEU A 130 7.44 -4.01 -14.06
C LEU A 130 8.19 -5.15 -14.76
N ILE A 131 9.12 -5.79 -14.08
CA ILE A 131 9.82 -6.97 -14.60
C ILE A 131 8.85 -8.14 -14.73
N GLN A 132 8.02 -8.41 -13.71
CA GLN A 132 7.02 -9.49 -13.77
C GLN A 132 6.04 -9.30 -14.91
N MET A 133 5.64 -8.07 -15.20
CA MET A 133 4.74 -7.73 -16.31
C MET A 133 5.43 -7.72 -17.68
N GLY A 134 6.76 -7.89 -17.73
CA GLY A 134 7.53 -7.90 -18.97
C GLY A 134 7.76 -6.52 -19.58
N VAL A 135 7.51 -5.44 -18.83
CA VAL A 135 7.77 -4.06 -19.27
C VAL A 135 9.27 -3.75 -19.26
N LEU A 136 9.98 -4.29 -18.26
CA LEU A 136 11.43 -4.18 -18.14
C LEU A 136 12.08 -5.56 -18.18
N PRO A 137 13.31 -5.68 -18.73
CA PRO A 137 14.05 -6.93 -18.71
C PRO A 137 14.47 -7.31 -17.31
N ALA A 138 14.54 -8.61 -17.02
CA ALA A 138 15.12 -9.08 -15.77
C ALA A 138 16.61 -8.74 -15.70
N PRO A 139 17.13 -8.27 -14.53
CA PRO A 139 18.54 -8.01 -14.37
C PRO A 139 19.33 -9.31 -14.42
N THR A 140 20.56 -9.23 -14.94
CA THR A 140 21.53 -10.32 -14.92
C THR A 140 22.70 -9.93 -14.03
N MET A 141 23.22 -10.91 -13.28
CA MET A 141 24.42 -10.68 -12.46
C MET A 141 25.62 -10.48 -13.38
N PRO A 142 26.41 -9.40 -13.23
CA PRO A 142 27.65 -9.23 -13.99
C PRO A 142 28.64 -10.35 -13.64
N ALA A 143 29.34 -10.87 -14.66
CA ALA A 143 30.32 -11.95 -14.49
C ALA A 143 31.53 -11.55 -13.61
N SER A 144 31.76 -10.27 -13.35
CA SER A 144 32.89 -9.74 -12.58
C SER A 144 32.65 -9.56 -11.09
N VAL A 145 31.51 -10.05 -10.55
CA VAL A 145 31.19 -9.92 -9.11
C VAL A 145 31.79 -11.06 -8.26
N ASP A 146 32.45 -12.03 -8.89
CA ASP A 146 33.07 -13.19 -8.24
C ASP A 146 34.49 -12.91 -7.74
N ALA A 147 34.81 -11.70 -7.32
CA ALA A 147 36.12 -11.38 -6.78
C ALA A 147 36.09 -11.23 -5.26
#